data_33f4500729951602e6e7c3fe0e4d239b
#
_entry.id   33f4500729951602e6e7c3fe0e4d239b
#
_cell.length_a   1.000
_cell.length_b   1.000
_cell.length_c   1.000
_cell.angle_alpha   90.00
_cell.angle_beta   90.00
_cell.angle_gamma   90.00
#
_symmetry.space_group_name_H-M   'P 1'
#
loop_
_entity.id
_entity.type
_entity.pdbx_description
1 polymer ?
#
loop_
_entity_poly.entity_id
_entity_poly.type
_entity_poly.pdbx_seq_one_letter_code
_entity_poly.pdbx_strand_id
1 'polypeptide(L)'
;MVNIIVAFSSQKDGINIRNLLMRHGHNVVTVCTNGAAVSQAVDQMEGSDGIVVSGYKYQDMTYSDLLADLPDTWQMIVMASPGNLSHIFEYNVIKIPMPVKVYDLFTTLQAIETTIMRRRKKRREKPKERSSAERALLEHAKSLLMETKNMSEVEAHRYIQK
;
A
#
# COMPACT_ATOMS: atom_id res chain seq x y z
N MET A 1 -4.88 6.91 -11.78
CA MET A 1 -4.13 5.72 -12.21
C MET A 1 -3.34 5.18 -11.01
N VAL A 2 -3.23 3.88 -10.89
CA VAL A 2 -2.53 3.25 -9.76
C VAL A 2 -1.02 3.26 -10.01
N ASN A 3 -0.25 3.65 -9.00
CA ASN A 3 1.21 3.67 -9.08
C ASN A 3 1.76 2.24 -9.01
N ILE A 4 2.70 1.91 -9.88
CA ILE A 4 3.36 0.60 -9.89
C ILE A 4 4.86 0.82 -9.77
N ILE A 5 5.49 0.10 -8.84
CA ILE A 5 6.93 0.01 -8.71
C ILE A 5 7.34 -1.40 -9.11
N VAL A 6 8.28 -1.51 -10.03
CA VAL A 6 8.83 -2.80 -10.46
C VAL A 6 10.16 -3.01 -9.78
N ALA A 7 10.35 -4.16 -9.13
CA ALA A 7 11.53 -4.42 -8.34
C ALA A 7 12.02 -5.87 -8.52
N PHE A 8 13.11 -6.03 -9.20
CA PHE A 8 13.79 -7.31 -9.42
C PHE A 8 15.28 -7.15 -9.21
N SER A 9 15.93 -8.19 -8.69
CA SER A 9 17.40 -8.17 -8.53
C SER A 9 18.12 -8.04 -9.88
N SER A 10 17.51 -8.55 -10.96
CA SER A 10 18.00 -8.37 -12.31
C SER A 10 17.38 -7.13 -12.94
N GLN A 11 18.20 -6.15 -13.27
CA GLN A 11 17.74 -4.93 -13.95
C GLN A 11 17.07 -5.26 -15.30
N LYS A 12 17.58 -6.24 -16.01
CA LYS A 12 17.00 -6.68 -17.28
C LYS A 12 15.57 -7.17 -17.11
N ASP A 13 15.34 -8.01 -16.10
CA ASP A 13 13.99 -8.52 -15.81
C ASP A 13 13.06 -7.39 -15.42
N GLY A 14 13.52 -6.48 -14.58
CA GLY A 14 12.74 -5.31 -14.17
C GLY A 14 12.33 -4.43 -15.35
N ILE A 15 13.25 -4.15 -16.24
CA ILE A 15 12.99 -3.36 -17.45
C ILE A 15 12.00 -4.07 -18.38
N ASN A 16 12.16 -5.39 -18.54
CA ASN A 16 11.25 -6.17 -19.39
C ASN A 16 9.81 -6.12 -18.85
N ILE A 17 9.64 -6.28 -17.54
CA ILE A 17 8.33 -6.20 -16.91
C ILE A 17 7.76 -4.77 -17.01
N ARG A 18 8.59 -3.75 -16.75
CA ARG A 18 8.17 -2.36 -16.92
C ARG A 18 7.65 -2.09 -18.33
N ASN A 19 8.41 -2.51 -19.36
CA ASN A 19 8.04 -2.28 -20.74
C ASN A 19 6.72 -2.99 -21.09
N LEU A 20 6.52 -4.20 -20.57
CA LEU A 20 5.29 -4.94 -20.76
C LEU A 20 4.10 -4.20 -20.12
N LEU A 21 4.26 -3.73 -18.91
CA LEU A 21 3.21 -2.98 -18.19
C LEU A 21 2.88 -1.65 -18.89
N MET A 22 3.91 -0.91 -19.28
CA MET A 22 3.71 0.38 -19.95
C MET A 22 3.02 0.23 -21.30
N ARG A 23 3.32 -0.83 -22.04
CA ARG A 23 2.63 -1.10 -23.32
C ARG A 23 1.15 -1.35 -23.17
N HIS A 24 0.72 -1.79 -21.99
CA HIS A 24 -0.68 -2.05 -21.68
C HIS A 24 -1.34 -0.93 -20.87
N GLY A 25 -0.71 0.24 -20.84
CA GLY A 25 -1.31 1.43 -20.25
C GLY A 25 -1.15 1.58 -18.74
N HIS A 26 -0.30 0.77 -18.10
CA HIS A 26 -0.05 0.89 -16.66
C HIS A 26 1.01 1.94 -16.37
N ASN A 27 0.88 2.60 -15.22
CA ASN A 27 1.78 3.66 -14.80
C ASN A 27 2.90 3.08 -13.92
N VAL A 28 4.06 2.83 -14.50
CA VAL A 28 5.24 2.38 -13.77
C VAL A 28 6.06 3.60 -13.33
N VAL A 29 6.10 3.84 -12.04
CA VAL A 29 6.78 5.01 -11.46
C VAL A 29 8.30 4.86 -11.52
N THR A 30 8.80 3.68 -11.17
CA THR A 30 10.25 3.41 -11.16
C THR A 30 10.53 1.92 -11.23
N VAL A 31 11.77 1.60 -11.62
CA VAL A 31 12.29 0.23 -11.59
C VAL A 31 13.44 0.21 -10.58
N CYS A 32 13.35 -0.67 -9.61
CA CYS A 32 14.35 -0.83 -8.57
C CYS A 32 15.05 -2.18 -8.68
N THR A 33 16.30 -2.27 -8.22
CA THR A 33 17.06 -3.52 -8.22
C THR A 33 17.34 -4.04 -6.81
N ASN A 34 16.91 -3.30 -5.80
CA ASN A 34 17.05 -3.68 -4.39
C ASN A 34 15.87 -3.18 -3.58
N GLY A 35 15.71 -3.73 -2.37
CA GLY A 35 14.60 -3.38 -1.51
C GLY A 35 14.69 -2.00 -0.90
N ALA A 36 15.90 -1.53 -0.60
CA ALA A 36 16.10 -0.19 -0.06
C ALA A 36 15.59 0.90 -1.02
N ALA A 37 15.83 0.72 -2.33
CA ALA A 37 15.34 1.64 -3.34
C ALA A 37 13.81 1.66 -3.41
N VAL A 38 13.15 0.52 -3.23
CA VAL A 38 11.68 0.44 -3.18
C VAL A 38 11.15 1.19 -1.97
N SER A 39 11.70 0.94 -0.80
CA SER A 39 11.29 1.64 0.43
C SER A 39 11.44 3.14 0.29
N GLN A 40 12.55 3.60 -0.27
CA GLN A 40 12.79 5.02 -0.51
C GLN A 40 11.76 5.61 -1.48
N ALA A 41 11.46 4.91 -2.57
CA ALA A 41 10.48 5.37 -3.54
C ALA A 41 9.07 5.48 -2.94
N VAL A 42 8.68 4.51 -2.12
CA VAL A 42 7.39 4.54 -1.40
C VAL A 42 7.34 5.69 -0.41
N ASP A 43 8.43 5.91 0.34
CA ASP A 43 8.51 7.02 1.31
C ASP A 43 8.37 8.37 0.63
N GLN A 44 8.94 8.53 -0.56
CA GLN A 44 8.80 9.77 -1.34
C GLN A 44 7.38 10.00 -1.84
N MET A 45 6.57 8.96 -1.91
CA MET A 45 5.15 9.05 -2.27
C MET A 45 4.27 8.90 -1.04
N GLU A 46 4.59 9.61 0.03
CA GLU A 46 3.89 9.54 1.31
C GLU A 46 2.39 9.73 1.13
N GLY A 47 1.61 8.89 1.80
CA GLY A 47 0.15 8.94 1.74
C GLY A 47 -0.45 8.34 0.46
N SER A 48 0.38 7.84 -0.45
CA SER A 48 -0.08 7.22 -1.69
C SER A 48 -0.38 5.73 -1.50
N ASP A 49 -0.98 5.16 -2.51
CA ASP A 49 -1.20 3.73 -2.62
C ASP A 49 -0.63 3.22 -3.95
N GLY A 50 -0.46 1.92 -4.05
CA GLY A 50 0.07 1.34 -5.28
C GLY A 50 0.35 -0.15 -5.18
N ILE A 51 1.09 -0.62 -6.16
CA ILE A 51 1.46 -2.03 -6.33
C ILE A 51 2.97 -2.13 -6.49
N VAL A 52 3.59 -3.04 -5.74
CA VAL A 52 4.99 -3.42 -5.97
C VAL A 52 4.99 -4.76 -6.69
N VAL A 53 5.49 -4.80 -7.91
CA VAL A 53 5.71 -6.03 -8.67
C VAL A 53 7.14 -6.46 -8.42
N SER A 54 7.33 -7.51 -7.65
CA SER A 54 8.59 -7.87 -7.02
C SER A 54 9.06 -9.27 -7.45
N GLY A 55 10.39 -9.46 -7.47
CA GLY A 55 10.98 -10.78 -7.47
C GLY A 55 10.96 -11.40 -6.07
N TYR A 56 11.44 -12.64 -5.95
CA TYR A 56 11.44 -13.37 -4.70
C TYR A 56 12.45 -12.81 -3.70
N LYS A 57 13.59 -12.34 -4.19
CA LYS A 57 14.64 -11.85 -3.31
C LYS A 57 15.53 -10.83 -4.04
N TYR A 58 16.12 -9.93 -3.26
CA TYR A 58 17.08 -8.94 -3.70
C TYR A 58 18.46 -9.23 -3.09
N GLN A 59 19.47 -8.46 -3.48
CA GLN A 59 20.80 -8.61 -2.88
C GLN A 59 20.83 -8.16 -1.41
N ASP A 60 20.04 -7.16 -1.06
CA ASP A 60 20.04 -6.56 0.27
C ASP A 60 18.95 -7.14 1.20
N MET A 61 17.90 -7.73 0.66
CA MET A 61 16.80 -8.28 1.46
C MET A 61 15.93 -9.23 0.63
N THR A 62 14.99 -9.89 1.30
CA THR A 62 13.97 -10.72 0.64
C THR A 62 12.69 -9.91 0.43
N TYR A 63 11.77 -10.46 -0.36
CA TYR A 63 10.42 -9.87 -0.51
C TYR A 63 9.73 -9.71 0.85
N SER A 64 9.95 -10.64 1.77
CA SER A 64 9.32 -10.62 3.09
C SER A 64 9.82 -9.44 3.93
N ASP A 65 11.12 -9.18 3.88
CA ASP A 65 11.71 -8.03 4.58
C ASP A 65 11.14 -6.71 4.03
N LEU A 66 11.03 -6.62 2.70
CA LEU A 66 10.45 -5.44 2.06
C LEU A 66 8.97 -5.28 2.40
N LEU A 67 8.23 -6.39 2.39
CA LEU A 67 6.80 -6.38 2.72
C LEU A 67 6.55 -5.82 4.12
N ALA A 68 7.39 -6.17 5.08
CA ALA A 68 7.29 -5.66 6.45
C ALA A 68 7.46 -4.13 6.53
N ASP A 69 8.21 -3.55 5.61
CA ASP A 69 8.45 -2.11 5.55
C ASP A 69 7.40 -1.36 4.75
N LEU A 70 6.56 -2.05 3.96
CA LEU A 70 5.56 -1.40 3.13
C LEU A 70 4.34 -0.97 3.93
N PRO A 71 3.79 0.22 3.65
CA PRO A 71 2.49 0.61 4.21
C PRO A 71 1.38 -0.33 3.74
N ASP A 72 0.33 -0.44 4.54
CA ASP A 72 -0.85 -1.27 4.20
C ASP A 72 -1.54 -0.85 2.91
N THR A 73 -1.32 0.37 2.46
CA THR A 73 -1.89 0.90 1.23
C THR A 73 -1.19 0.37 -0.03
N TRP A 74 -0.07 -0.30 0.12
CA TRP A 74 0.67 -0.90 -0.99
C TRP A 74 0.49 -2.41 -1.02
N GLN A 75 0.13 -2.92 -2.19
CA GLN A 75 -0.03 -4.36 -2.43
C GLN A 75 1.22 -4.91 -3.09
N MET A 76 1.69 -6.06 -2.62
CA MET A 76 2.85 -6.73 -3.23
C MET A 76 2.41 -7.91 -4.10
N ILE A 77 2.98 -7.98 -5.30
CA ILE A 77 2.93 -9.15 -6.17
C ILE A 77 4.34 -9.72 -6.24
N VAL A 78 4.49 -11.01 -5.98
CA VAL A 78 5.78 -11.69 -6.13
C VAL A 78 5.72 -12.60 -7.35
N MET A 79 6.64 -12.37 -8.29
CA MET A 79 6.81 -13.17 -9.49
C MET A 79 8.07 -14.00 -9.34
N ALA A 80 7.93 -15.30 -9.29
CA ALA A 80 9.05 -16.21 -9.05
C ALA A 80 8.75 -17.60 -9.60
N SER A 81 9.76 -18.48 -9.59
CA SER A 81 9.57 -19.89 -9.96
C SER A 81 8.56 -20.55 -9.01
N PRO A 82 7.82 -21.58 -9.47
CA PRO A 82 6.87 -22.28 -8.60
C PRO A 82 7.51 -22.82 -7.31
N GLY A 83 8.77 -23.26 -7.39
CA GLY A 83 9.50 -23.73 -6.22
C GLY A 83 9.69 -22.64 -5.18
N ASN A 84 10.06 -21.43 -5.58
CA ASN A 84 10.19 -20.30 -4.66
C ASN A 84 8.83 -19.84 -4.14
N LEU A 85 7.80 -19.84 -4.99
CA LEU A 85 6.45 -19.46 -4.57
C LEU A 85 5.88 -20.38 -3.50
N SER A 86 6.29 -21.65 -3.48
CA SER A 86 5.84 -22.59 -2.44
C SER A 86 6.34 -22.25 -1.05
N HIS A 87 7.36 -21.42 -0.94
CA HIS A 87 7.92 -20.95 0.33
C HIS A 87 7.30 -19.64 0.81
N ILE A 88 6.34 -19.08 0.09
CA ILE A 88 5.66 -17.84 0.47
C ILE A 88 4.40 -18.19 1.27
N PHE A 89 4.37 -17.77 2.53
CA PHE A 89 3.26 -18.06 3.44
C PHE A 89 2.45 -16.82 3.82
N GLU A 90 2.90 -15.62 3.45
CA GLU A 90 2.18 -14.39 3.73
C GLU A 90 0.89 -14.33 2.92
N TYR A 91 -0.24 -14.14 3.59
CA TYR A 91 -1.55 -14.10 2.95
C TYR A 91 -1.78 -12.82 2.12
N ASN A 92 -1.06 -11.76 2.44
CA ASN A 92 -1.19 -10.45 1.77
C ASN A 92 -0.28 -10.28 0.56
N VAL A 93 0.35 -11.37 0.12
CA VAL A 93 1.19 -11.39 -1.09
C VAL A 93 0.46 -12.17 -2.18
N ILE A 94 0.38 -11.58 -3.37
CA ILE A 94 -0.15 -12.28 -4.54
C ILE A 94 1.00 -12.92 -5.29
N LYS A 95 0.88 -14.18 -5.61
CA LYS A 95 1.92 -15.00 -6.23
C LYS A 95 1.64 -15.21 -7.71
N ILE A 96 2.60 -14.92 -8.56
CA ILE A 96 2.51 -15.19 -9.99
C ILE A 96 3.72 -16.04 -10.40
N PRO A 97 3.50 -17.23 -10.95
CA PRO A 97 4.60 -18.11 -11.34
C PRO A 97 5.32 -17.60 -12.59
N MET A 98 6.62 -17.80 -12.62
CA MET A 98 7.44 -17.52 -13.78
C MET A 98 7.68 -18.83 -14.58
N PRO A 99 7.72 -18.82 -15.90
CA PRO A 99 7.58 -17.66 -16.78
C PRO A 99 6.16 -17.09 -16.75
N VAL A 100 6.08 -15.76 -16.81
CA VAL A 100 4.81 -15.07 -16.66
C VAL A 100 3.89 -15.30 -17.85
N LYS A 101 2.63 -15.58 -17.54
CA LYS A 101 1.56 -15.55 -18.54
C LYS A 101 0.97 -14.13 -18.52
N VAL A 102 1.04 -13.46 -19.65
CA VAL A 102 0.62 -12.07 -19.77
C VAL A 102 -0.83 -11.88 -19.30
N TYR A 103 -1.71 -12.78 -19.70
CA TYR A 103 -3.11 -12.73 -19.31
C TYR A 103 -3.29 -12.80 -17.78
N ASP A 104 -2.58 -13.71 -17.13
CA ASP A 104 -2.67 -13.87 -15.66
C ASP A 104 -2.17 -12.62 -14.95
N LEU A 105 -1.08 -12.04 -15.42
CA LEU A 105 -0.53 -10.81 -14.85
C LEU A 105 -1.54 -9.65 -14.94
N PHE A 106 -2.11 -9.44 -16.10
CA PHE A 106 -3.03 -8.30 -16.30
C PHE A 106 -4.37 -8.50 -15.62
N THR A 107 -4.87 -9.74 -15.56
CA THR A 107 -6.09 -10.05 -14.80
C THR A 107 -5.88 -9.76 -13.31
N THR A 108 -4.73 -10.16 -12.77
CA THR A 108 -4.37 -9.90 -11.38
C THR A 108 -4.24 -8.41 -11.10
N LEU A 109 -3.54 -7.68 -11.97
CA LEU A 109 -3.38 -6.23 -11.83
C LEU A 109 -4.71 -5.52 -11.87
N GLN A 110 -5.59 -5.89 -12.79
CA GLN A 110 -6.91 -5.28 -12.89
C GLN A 110 -7.73 -5.49 -11.61
N ALA A 111 -7.68 -6.67 -11.04
CA ALA A 111 -8.37 -6.97 -9.78
C ALA A 111 -7.84 -6.11 -8.63
N ILE A 112 -6.53 -5.97 -8.53
CA ILE A 112 -5.89 -5.14 -7.49
C ILE A 112 -6.22 -3.68 -7.69
N GLU A 113 -6.12 -3.18 -8.92
CA GLU A 113 -6.44 -1.79 -9.24
C GLU A 113 -7.88 -1.45 -8.88
N THR A 114 -8.81 -2.35 -9.19
CA THR A 114 -10.22 -2.18 -8.81
C THR A 114 -10.37 -2.07 -7.30
N THR A 115 -9.67 -2.90 -6.54
CA THR A 115 -9.69 -2.86 -5.08
C THR A 115 -9.12 -1.53 -4.56
N ILE A 116 -8.01 -1.08 -5.11
CA ILE A 116 -7.38 0.19 -4.72
C ILE A 116 -8.31 1.37 -5.02
N MET A 117 -8.92 1.39 -6.19
CA MET A 117 -9.84 2.46 -6.57
C MET A 117 -11.08 2.50 -5.68
N ARG A 118 -11.59 1.35 -5.25
CA ARG A 118 -12.68 1.27 -4.27
C ARG A 118 -12.26 1.85 -2.93
N ARG A 119 -11.05 1.55 -2.47
CA ARG A 119 -10.51 2.10 -1.21
C ARG A 119 -10.37 3.61 -1.29
N ARG A 120 -9.91 4.14 -2.43
CA ARG A 120 -9.80 5.58 -2.67
C ARG A 120 -11.17 6.24 -2.61
N LYS A 121 -12.17 5.65 -3.23
CA LYS A 121 -13.54 6.14 -3.21
C LYS A 121 -14.10 6.19 -1.79
N LYS A 122 -13.92 5.13 -1.02
CA LYS A 122 -14.33 5.09 0.38
C LYS A 122 -13.64 6.15 1.22
N ARG A 123 -12.35 6.39 0.98
CA ARG A 123 -11.60 7.44 1.69
C ARG A 123 -12.13 8.84 1.36
N ARG A 124 -12.59 9.09 0.13
CA ARG A 124 -13.19 10.37 -0.25
C ARG A 124 -14.54 10.59 0.41
N GLU A 125 -15.34 9.54 0.55
CA GLU A 125 -16.65 9.62 1.18
C GLU A 125 -16.57 9.72 2.72
N LYS A 126 -15.64 8.98 3.31
CA LYS A 126 -15.44 8.92 4.76
C LYS A 126 -14.98 10.22 5.44
N PRO A 127 -14.18 11.12 4.83
CA PRO A 127 -13.69 12.29 5.56
C PRO A 127 -14.79 13.16 6.19
N LYS A 128 -15.93 13.33 5.52
CA LYS A 128 -17.06 14.08 6.06
C LYS A 128 -17.71 13.35 7.22
N GLU A 129 -17.92 12.05 7.09
CA GLU A 129 -18.51 11.22 8.15
C GLU A 129 -17.61 11.14 9.37
N ARG A 130 -16.29 10.96 9.14
CA ARG A 130 -15.31 10.94 10.23
C ARG A 130 -15.29 12.25 10.99
N SER A 131 -15.25 13.36 10.28
CA SER A 131 -15.25 14.68 10.91
C SER A 131 -16.48 14.89 11.79
N SER A 132 -17.64 14.47 11.33
CA SER A 132 -18.87 14.55 12.11
C SER A 132 -18.83 13.63 13.33
N ALA A 133 -18.35 12.40 13.18
CA ALA A 133 -18.22 11.46 14.27
C ALA A 133 -17.18 11.92 15.30
N GLU A 134 -16.05 12.43 14.85
CA GLU A 134 -15.00 12.96 15.71
C GLU A 134 -15.49 14.17 16.49
N ARG A 135 -16.22 15.08 15.85
CA ARG A 135 -16.83 16.23 16.54
C ARG A 135 -17.83 15.79 17.58
N ALA A 136 -18.68 14.83 17.27
CA ALA A 136 -19.64 14.28 18.22
C ALA A 136 -18.97 13.67 19.43
N LEU A 137 -17.88 12.91 19.20
CA LEU A 137 -17.09 12.33 20.30
C LEU A 137 -16.43 13.40 21.16
N LEU A 138 -15.86 14.42 20.54
CA LEU A 138 -15.23 15.54 21.25
C LEU A 138 -16.25 16.30 22.10
N GLU A 139 -17.43 16.60 21.57
CA GLU A 139 -18.49 17.29 22.31
C GLU A 139 -18.97 16.46 23.48
N HIS A 140 -19.17 15.16 23.29
CA HIS A 140 -19.57 14.24 24.34
C HIS A 140 -18.52 14.17 25.45
N ALA A 141 -17.25 14.06 25.09
CA ALA A 141 -16.15 14.01 26.05
C ALA A 141 -15.98 15.33 26.80
N LYS A 142 -16.20 16.48 26.14
CA LYS A 142 -16.23 17.78 26.82
C LYS A 142 -17.34 17.85 27.88
N SER A 143 -18.53 17.41 27.52
CA SER A 143 -19.67 17.39 28.44
C SER A 143 -19.38 16.53 29.66
N LEU A 144 -18.79 15.36 29.47
CA LEU A 144 -18.39 14.47 30.58
C LEU A 144 -17.38 15.14 31.51
N LEU A 145 -16.37 15.82 30.95
CA LEU A 145 -15.35 16.51 31.74
C LEU A 145 -15.94 17.68 32.51
N MET A 146 -16.87 18.41 31.92
CA MET A 146 -17.54 19.51 32.57
C MET A 146 -18.35 19.03 33.77
N GLU A 147 -19.03 17.89 33.63
CA GLU A 147 -19.88 17.32 34.70
C GLU A 147 -19.03 16.66 35.78
N THR A 148 -18.06 15.84 35.42
CA THR A 148 -17.29 15.04 36.38
C THR A 148 -16.22 15.81 37.10
N LYS A 149 -15.57 16.78 36.42
CA LYS A 149 -14.47 17.56 36.98
C LYS A 149 -14.81 19.01 37.21
N ASN A 150 -16.06 19.35 37.04
CA ASN A 150 -16.55 20.72 37.18
C ASN A 150 -15.69 21.72 36.33
N MET A 151 -15.35 21.30 35.14
CA MET A 151 -14.59 22.10 34.18
C MET A 151 -15.51 22.98 33.35
N SER A 152 -15.02 24.15 32.96
CA SER A 152 -15.68 24.93 31.93
C SER A 152 -15.54 24.21 30.58
N GLU A 153 -16.38 24.58 29.62
CA GLU A 153 -16.32 24.01 28.28
C GLU A 153 -14.90 24.12 27.65
N VAL A 154 -14.25 25.26 27.85
CA VAL A 154 -12.90 25.51 27.34
C VAL A 154 -11.90 24.59 28.01
N GLU A 155 -12.00 24.38 29.30
CA GLU A 155 -11.11 23.48 30.04
C GLU A 155 -11.28 22.04 29.62
N ALA A 156 -12.51 21.56 29.47
CA ALA A 156 -12.81 20.23 29.00
C ALA A 156 -12.28 20.01 27.60
N HIS A 157 -12.45 20.99 26.73
CA HIS A 157 -11.95 20.91 25.37
C HIS A 157 -10.41 20.79 25.33
N ARG A 158 -9.72 21.61 26.11
CA ARG A 158 -8.26 21.54 26.22
C ARG A 158 -7.78 20.21 26.78
N TYR A 159 -8.48 19.67 27.75
CA TYR A 159 -8.14 18.40 28.34
C TYR A 159 -8.21 17.25 27.33
N ILE A 160 -9.24 17.23 26.51
CA ILE A 160 -9.43 16.19 25.50
C ILE A 160 -8.42 16.32 24.36
N GLN A 161 -8.07 17.53 23.97
CA GLN A 161 -7.15 17.75 22.86
C GLN A 161 -5.69 17.54 23.21
N LYS A 162 -5.36 17.33 24.44
CA LYS A 162 -4.00 16.96 24.87
C LYS A 162 -3.69 15.46 24.61
#